data_4c167c23cdb53f7629d5e9249996b6d6
#
_entry.id   4c167c23cdb53f7629d5e9249996b6d6
#
_cell.length_a   1.000
_cell.length_b   1.000
_cell.length_c   1.000
_cell.angle_alpha   90.00
_cell.angle_beta   90.00
_cell.angle_gamma   90.00
#
_symmetry.space_group_name_H-M   'P 1'
#
loop_
_entity.id
_entity.type
_entity.pdbx_description
1 polymer ?
#
loop_
_entity_poly.entity_id
_entity_poly.type
_entity_poly.pdbx_seq_one_letter_code
_entity_poly.pdbx_strand_id
1 'polypeptide(L)'
;AGIRDPESCLVGSEMCIRDRDRGGREIPAHGDDELVSNMDRATYMRIVEQAQEHILDGDAFQIVLSQRLSGDTEVPPFQIYRALRILNPSPYLFFLDFDDFQLVGSSPEMLVRLTDGVLQVNPIAGTRPRGGSVAEDNELADDLLADEKERAEHVMLVDLGRNDLGRVCEMGSVKVDDFMTVERYSHVMHMVSRVSGRLVHGLDMFDALRATFPAGTVSGAPKIRAMEILSELEGLRRGPYAGAVGYFGQNGDMDLCITIRTLLLRDGKFSVQAGAGIVADSDPGREHQETLDKARALTRAVRIAEEGL
;
A
#
# COMPACT_ATOMS: atom_id res chain seq x y z
N ALA A 1 9.36 -25.66 18.35
CA ALA A 1 9.81 -26.76 17.49
C ALA A 1 9.58 -26.31 16.06
N GLY A 2 10.68 -25.96 15.38
CA GLY A 2 10.65 -25.31 14.08
C GLY A 2 10.06 -26.20 13.00
N ILE A 3 9.14 -25.63 12.25
CA ILE A 3 8.73 -26.14 10.95
C ILE A 3 9.86 -25.78 9.98
N ARG A 4 10.77 -26.73 9.76
CA ARG A 4 11.84 -26.65 8.76
C ARG A 4 11.73 -27.83 7.84
N ASP A 5 10.69 -27.84 7.05
CA ASP A 5 10.64 -28.70 5.89
C ASP A 5 9.95 -27.96 4.76
N PRO A 6 10.64 -27.66 3.65
CA PRO A 6 10.02 -27.05 2.48
C PRO A 6 8.90 -27.92 1.91
N GLU A 7 8.87 -29.22 2.24
CA GLU A 7 7.83 -30.14 1.81
C GLU A 7 6.61 -30.15 2.73
N SER A 8 6.65 -29.59 3.93
CA SER A 8 5.53 -29.54 4.88
C SER A 8 4.63 -28.33 4.74
N CYS A 9 4.89 -27.41 3.82
CA CYS A 9 3.96 -26.38 3.43
C CYS A 9 2.91 -26.89 2.41
N LEU A 10 2.34 -28.09 2.70
CA LEU A 10 1.52 -28.86 1.77
C LEU A 10 0.25 -28.13 1.32
N VAL A 11 -0.40 -27.36 2.18
CA VAL A 11 -1.61 -26.61 1.81
C VAL A 11 -1.28 -25.47 0.84
N GLY A 12 -0.17 -24.80 1.00
CA GLY A 12 0.28 -23.72 0.11
C GLY A 12 0.83 -24.24 -1.23
N SER A 13 1.57 -25.38 -1.23
CA SER A 13 2.18 -25.94 -2.43
C SER A 13 1.17 -26.66 -3.32
N GLU A 14 0.23 -27.41 -2.77
CA GLU A 14 -0.82 -28.06 -3.57
C GLU A 14 -1.77 -27.05 -4.22
N MET A 15 -2.11 -25.97 -3.54
CA MET A 15 -2.90 -24.89 -4.13
C MET A 15 -2.13 -24.17 -5.25
N CYS A 16 -0.83 -23.95 -5.08
CA CYS A 16 0.02 -23.35 -6.12
C CYS A 16 0.21 -24.30 -7.33
N ILE A 17 0.29 -25.61 -7.10
CA ILE A 17 0.45 -26.62 -8.16
C ILE A 17 -0.83 -26.74 -9.00
N ARG A 18 -2.00 -26.77 -8.38
CA ARG A 18 -3.28 -26.81 -9.09
C ARG A 18 -3.55 -25.56 -9.92
N ASP A 19 -3.07 -24.41 -9.47
CA ASP A 19 -3.19 -23.15 -10.18
C ASP A 19 -2.18 -23.02 -11.34
N ARG A 20 -1.06 -23.78 -11.32
CA ARG A 20 -0.07 -23.83 -12.42
C ARG A 20 -0.46 -24.73 -13.58
N ASP A 21 -1.24 -25.80 -13.33
CA ASP A 21 -1.61 -26.78 -14.34
C ASP A 21 -2.74 -26.33 -15.29
N ARG A 22 -3.34 -25.18 -15.05
CA ARG A 22 -4.28 -24.57 -15.99
C ARG A 22 -3.52 -23.61 -16.89
N GLY A 23 -2.93 -24.18 -17.96
CA GLY A 23 -2.10 -23.52 -18.95
C GLY A 23 -2.51 -22.09 -19.24
N GLY A 24 -1.50 -21.22 -19.35
CA GLY A 24 -1.66 -19.80 -19.55
C GLY A 24 -2.64 -19.46 -20.66
N ARG A 25 -3.91 -19.23 -20.29
CA ARG A 25 -4.83 -18.52 -21.13
C ARG A 25 -4.38 -17.06 -21.13
N GLU A 26 -4.05 -16.53 -22.28
CA GLU A 26 -4.02 -15.08 -22.49
C GLU A 26 -5.39 -14.56 -22.07
N ILE A 27 -5.43 -13.84 -20.94
CA ILE A 27 -6.65 -13.22 -20.46
C ILE A 27 -6.89 -12.01 -21.35
N PRO A 28 -8.01 -11.94 -22.08
CA PRO A 28 -8.31 -10.80 -22.92
C PRO A 28 -8.28 -9.53 -22.07
N ALA A 29 -7.69 -8.45 -22.58
CA ALA A 29 -7.81 -7.13 -22.02
C ALA A 29 -9.26 -6.65 -22.22
N HIS A 30 -10.18 -7.08 -21.35
CA HIS A 30 -11.53 -6.52 -21.31
C HIS A 30 -11.46 -5.15 -20.67
N GLY A 31 -12.16 -4.18 -21.26
CA GLY A 31 -12.09 -2.78 -20.89
C GLY A 31 -12.51 -2.51 -19.43
N ASP A 32 -12.00 -1.42 -18.89
CA ASP A 32 -12.34 -0.89 -17.56
C ASP A 32 -13.79 -0.33 -17.50
N ASP A 33 -14.64 -0.62 -18.47
CA ASP A 33 -15.92 0.03 -18.75
C ASP A 33 -17.06 -0.30 -17.75
N GLU A 34 -16.83 -1.20 -16.78
CA GLU A 34 -17.86 -1.59 -15.80
C GLU A 34 -17.63 -1.03 -14.37
N LEU A 35 -16.52 -0.32 -14.15
CA LEU A 35 -16.23 0.23 -12.82
C LEU A 35 -16.84 1.62 -12.66
N VAL A 36 -17.55 1.82 -11.56
CA VAL A 36 -18.11 3.11 -11.19
C VAL A 36 -17.20 3.78 -10.17
N SER A 37 -16.62 4.93 -10.53
CA SER A 37 -15.91 5.78 -9.58
C SER A 37 -16.90 6.61 -8.76
N ASN A 38 -16.54 6.90 -7.50
CA ASN A 38 -17.29 7.83 -6.64
C ASN A 38 -17.23 9.29 -7.13
N MET A 39 -16.31 9.60 -8.05
CA MET A 39 -16.20 10.92 -8.71
C MET A 39 -15.72 10.74 -10.15
N ASP A 40 -16.12 11.64 -11.03
CA ASP A 40 -15.62 11.64 -12.40
C ASP A 40 -14.20 12.20 -12.51
N ARG A 41 -13.58 11.97 -13.67
CA ARG A 41 -12.20 12.43 -13.94
C ARG A 41 -12.03 13.93 -13.73
N ALA A 42 -13.00 14.74 -14.18
CA ALA A 42 -12.93 16.20 -14.07
C ALA A 42 -12.96 16.65 -12.60
N THR A 43 -13.79 16.01 -11.80
CA THR A 43 -13.86 16.25 -10.34
C THR A 43 -12.56 15.85 -9.65
N TYR A 44 -11.98 14.68 -9.99
CA TYR A 44 -10.70 14.27 -9.42
C TYR A 44 -9.58 15.26 -9.77
N MET A 45 -9.47 15.66 -11.05
CA MET A 45 -8.46 16.64 -11.48
C MET A 45 -8.62 17.99 -10.76
N ARG A 46 -9.86 18.45 -10.54
CA ARG A 46 -10.13 19.69 -9.82
C ARG A 46 -9.70 19.61 -8.34
N ILE A 47 -9.92 18.49 -7.65
CA ILE A 47 -9.46 18.36 -6.26
C ILE A 47 -7.93 18.22 -6.17
N VAL A 48 -7.26 17.71 -7.22
CA VAL A 48 -5.80 17.77 -7.33
C VAL A 48 -5.32 19.20 -7.42
N GLU A 49 -5.94 20.04 -8.27
CA GLU A 49 -5.61 21.47 -8.38
C GLU A 49 -5.83 22.20 -7.04
N GLN A 50 -6.92 21.92 -6.34
CA GLN A 50 -7.18 22.48 -5.01
C GLN A 50 -6.15 22.04 -3.97
N ALA A 51 -5.71 20.77 -4.01
CA ALA A 51 -4.63 20.30 -3.14
C ALA A 51 -3.29 21.00 -3.45
N GLN A 52 -3.01 21.28 -4.72
CA GLN A 52 -1.83 22.07 -5.11
C GLN A 52 -1.90 23.51 -4.59
N GLU A 53 -3.09 24.14 -4.58
CA GLU A 53 -3.27 25.46 -3.97
C GLU A 53 -2.88 25.45 -2.48
N HIS A 54 -3.34 24.46 -1.72
CA HIS A 54 -2.94 24.29 -0.31
C HIS A 54 -1.43 24.09 -0.14
N ILE A 55 -0.78 23.35 -1.06
CA ILE A 55 0.67 23.13 -1.02
C ILE A 55 1.42 24.43 -1.32
N LEU A 56 0.98 25.20 -2.32
CA LEU A 56 1.59 26.49 -2.69
C LEU A 56 1.39 27.54 -1.59
N ASP A 57 0.30 27.49 -0.85
CA ASP A 57 0.02 28.34 0.31
C ASP A 57 0.85 27.94 1.55
N GLY A 58 1.56 26.79 1.49
CA GLY A 58 2.43 26.31 2.55
C GLY A 58 1.72 25.49 3.63
N ASP A 59 0.49 25.05 3.39
CA ASP A 59 -0.29 24.22 4.30
C ASP A 59 0.30 22.79 4.43
N ALA A 60 0.80 22.25 3.33
CA ALA A 60 1.37 20.91 3.28
C ALA A 60 2.49 20.81 2.23
N PHE A 61 3.34 19.77 2.35
CA PHE A 61 4.33 19.41 1.33
C PHE A 61 3.78 18.38 0.35
N GLN A 62 2.94 17.48 0.86
CA GLN A 62 2.29 16.41 0.09
C GLN A 62 0.91 16.10 0.68
N ILE A 63 -0.05 15.82 -0.20
CA ILE A 63 -1.42 15.40 0.15
C ILE A 63 -1.77 14.17 -0.69
N VAL A 64 -2.19 13.05 -0.06
CA VAL A 64 -2.49 11.81 -0.78
C VAL A 64 -3.99 11.70 -1.05
N LEU A 65 -4.42 12.23 -2.21
CA LEU A 65 -5.81 12.18 -2.65
C LEU A 65 -6.18 10.80 -3.20
N SER A 66 -7.39 10.34 -2.92
CA SER A 66 -7.88 9.04 -3.36
C SER A 66 -9.27 9.08 -3.99
N GLN A 67 -9.56 8.08 -4.82
CA GLN A 67 -10.88 7.78 -5.32
C GLN A 67 -11.23 6.31 -5.09
N ARG A 68 -12.54 6.01 -5.05
CA ARG A 68 -13.08 4.66 -4.88
C ARG A 68 -13.73 4.18 -6.15
N LEU A 69 -13.30 3.02 -6.63
CA LEU A 69 -13.90 2.31 -7.74
C LEU A 69 -14.74 1.15 -7.20
N SER A 70 -15.91 0.92 -7.78
CA SER A 70 -16.83 -0.13 -7.35
C SER A 70 -17.39 -0.87 -8.55
N GLY A 71 -17.71 -2.14 -8.35
CA GLY A 71 -18.37 -3.00 -9.33
C GLY A 71 -19.19 -4.08 -8.65
N ASP A 72 -19.99 -4.78 -9.42
CA ASP A 72 -20.75 -5.94 -8.94
C ASP A 72 -19.94 -7.22 -9.17
N THR A 73 -20.13 -8.24 -8.32
CA THR A 73 -19.56 -9.57 -8.49
C THR A 73 -20.37 -10.61 -7.71
N GLU A 74 -20.59 -11.77 -8.31
CA GLU A 74 -21.20 -12.93 -7.66
C GLU A 74 -20.17 -13.99 -7.23
N VAL A 75 -18.88 -13.71 -7.49
CA VAL A 75 -17.80 -14.65 -7.16
C VAL A 75 -17.59 -14.70 -5.65
N PRO A 76 -17.47 -15.92 -5.08
CA PRO A 76 -17.11 -16.07 -3.68
C PRO A 76 -15.81 -15.33 -3.36
N PRO A 77 -15.76 -14.48 -2.31
CA PRO A 77 -14.61 -13.61 -2.00
C PRO A 77 -13.27 -14.34 -1.89
N PHE A 78 -13.27 -15.60 -1.43
CA PHE A 78 -12.06 -16.41 -1.34
C PHE A 78 -11.47 -16.77 -2.71
N GLN A 79 -12.28 -16.88 -3.76
CA GLN A 79 -11.75 -17.11 -5.13
C GLN A 79 -11.02 -15.86 -5.64
N ILE A 80 -11.53 -14.67 -5.30
CA ILE A 80 -10.84 -13.40 -5.61
C ILE A 80 -9.49 -13.34 -4.88
N TYR A 81 -9.43 -13.77 -3.61
CA TYR A 81 -8.17 -13.88 -2.88
C TYR A 81 -7.18 -14.82 -3.57
N ARG A 82 -7.64 -15.97 -4.04
CA ARG A 82 -6.79 -16.92 -4.79
C ARG A 82 -6.23 -16.31 -6.07
N ALA A 83 -7.08 -15.61 -6.84
CA ALA A 83 -6.66 -14.90 -8.04
C ALA A 83 -5.63 -13.81 -7.72
N LEU A 84 -5.89 -12.99 -6.70
CA LEU A 84 -5.01 -11.91 -6.27
C LEU A 84 -3.63 -12.42 -5.83
N ARG A 85 -3.60 -13.55 -5.12
CA ARG A 85 -2.35 -14.20 -4.70
C ARG A 85 -1.47 -14.64 -5.87
N ILE A 86 -2.08 -15.03 -6.99
CA ILE A 86 -1.35 -15.42 -8.20
C ILE A 86 -0.85 -14.19 -8.95
N LEU A 87 -1.71 -13.18 -9.11
CA LEU A 87 -1.44 -11.99 -9.90
C LEU A 87 -0.45 -11.02 -9.25
N ASN A 88 -0.60 -10.81 -7.97
CA ASN A 88 0.10 -9.76 -7.24
C ASN A 88 0.55 -10.23 -5.85
N PRO A 89 1.47 -11.19 -5.75
CA PRO A 89 2.01 -11.59 -4.45
C PRO A 89 2.73 -10.42 -3.80
N SER A 90 2.39 -10.15 -2.54
CA SER A 90 2.95 -9.07 -1.73
C SER A 90 3.31 -9.59 -0.34
N PRO A 91 4.14 -8.87 0.44
CA PRO A 91 4.53 -9.30 1.78
C PRO A 91 3.35 -9.55 2.73
N TYR A 92 2.25 -8.80 2.54
CA TYR A 92 1.05 -8.91 3.37
C TYR A 92 -0.15 -9.31 2.53
N LEU A 93 -0.39 -10.61 2.43
CA LEU A 93 -1.58 -11.19 1.81
C LEU A 93 -2.57 -11.58 2.90
N PHE A 94 -3.79 -11.11 2.80
CA PHE A 94 -4.82 -11.41 3.79
C PHE A 94 -6.21 -11.59 3.19
N PHE A 95 -6.97 -12.45 3.84
CA PHE A 95 -8.41 -12.65 3.66
C PHE A 95 -9.06 -12.58 5.03
N LEU A 96 -9.90 -11.58 5.25
CA LEU A 96 -10.61 -11.37 6.51
C LEU A 96 -12.10 -11.41 6.25
N ASP A 97 -12.81 -12.27 6.97
CA ASP A 97 -14.26 -12.42 6.90
C ASP A 97 -14.89 -11.91 8.20
N PHE A 98 -15.74 -10.89 8.07
CA PHE A 98 -16.44 -10.24 9.18
C PHE A 98 -17.97 -10.49 9.10
N ASP A 99 -18.39 -11.61 8.54
CA ASP A 99 -19.78 -12.01 8.29
C ASP A 99 -20.51 -11.10 7.29
N ASP A 100 -20.64 -9.80 7.58
CA ASP A 100 -21.36 -8.84 6.75
C ASP A 100 -20.50 -8.17 5.65
N PHE A 101 -19.19 -8.33 5.72
CA PHE A 101 -18.25 -7.91 4.67
C PHE A 101 -16.94 -8.69 4.72
N GLN A 102 -16.22 -8.74 3.61
CA GLN A 102 -14.90 -9.35 3.53
C GLN A 102 -13.86 -8.35 3.05
N LEU A 103 -12.62 -8.50 3.55
CA LEU A 103 -11.45 -7.79 3.06
C LEU A 103 -10.49 -8.77 2.39
N VAL A 104 -10.15 -8.48 1.15
CA VAL A 104 -9.19 -9.24 0.34
C VAL A 104 -8.05 -8.31 -0.05
N GLY A 105 -6.87 -8.54 0.50
CA GLY A 105 -5.76 -7.61 0.34
C GLY A 105 -4.42 -8.25 -0.02
N SER A 106 -3.63 -7.47 -0.74
CA SER A 106 -2.24 -7.75 -1.11
C SER A 106 -1.40 -6.49 -0.91
N SER A 107 -1.21 -6.11 0.37
CA SER A 107 -0.49 -4.88 0.72
C SER A 107 1.02 -5.07 0.58
N PRO A 108 1.71 -4.18 -0.13
CA PRO A 108 3.16 -4.22 -0.24
C PRO A 108 3.87 -3.54 0.93
N GLU A 109 3.17 -2.75 1.75
CA GLU A 109 3.80 -1.77 2.62
C GLU A 109 3.47 -2.01 4.10
N MET A 110 4.53 -2.14 4.91
CA MET A 110 4.45 -2.19 6.36
C MET A 110 4.05 -0.82 6.91
N LEU A 111 3.05 -0.79 7.78
CA LEU A 111 2.74 0.41 8.58
C LEU A 111 3.75 0.55 9.71
N VAL A 112 3.82 -0.47 10.56
CA VAL A 112 4.70 -0.50 11.73
C VAL A 112 4.87 -1.93 12.22
N ARG A 113 6.07 -2.25 12.68
CA ARG A 113 6.41 -3.51 13.35
C ARG A 113 7.03 -3.21 14.71
N LEU A 114 6.64 -3.96 15.72
CA LEU A 114 7.27 -3.98 17.04
C LEU A 114 7.75 -5.41 17.32
N THR A 115 9.04 -5.59 17.56
CA THR A 115 9.62 -6.89 17.90
C THR A 115 10.66 -6.71 18.99
N ASP A 116 10.53 -7.44 20.09
CA ASP A 116 11.46 -7.37 21.23
C ASP A 116 11.72 -5.92 21.72
N GLY A 117 10.67 -5.07 21.70
CA GLY A 117 10.75 -3.67 22.14
C GLY A 117 11.40 -2.73 21.11
N VAL A 118 11.73 -3.20 19.91
CA VAL A 118 12.23 -2.37 18.80
C VAL A 118 11.10 -2.08 17.83
N LEU A 119 10.79 -0.80 17.68
CA LEU A 119 9.82 -0.31 16.72
C LEU A 119 10.49 -0.04 15.38
N GLN A 120 9.83 -0.39 14.28
CA GLN A 120 10.35 -0.24 12.93
C GLN A 120 9.28 0.24 11.97
N VAL A 121 9.65 1.16 11.07
CA VAL A 121 8.88 1.55 9.88
C VAL A 121 9.80 1.51 8.67
N ASN A 122 9.25 1.16 7.51
CA ASN A 122 10.00 1.08 6.27
C ASN A 122 9.38 2.02 5.23
N PRO A 123 9.78 3.30 5.18
CA PRO A 123 9.37 4.20 4.12
C PRO A 123 9.77 3.64 2.75
N ILE A 124 8.80 3.62 1.83
CA ILE A 124 8.98 3.18 0.44
C ILE A 124 8.56 4.33 -0.47
N ALA A 125 9.43 4.75 -1.38
CA ALA A 125 9.13 5.73 -2.42
C ALA A 125 9.87 5.41 -3.70
N GLY A 126 9.45 6.00 -4.78
CA GLY A 126 10.04 5.77 -6.09
C GLY A 126 9.76 4.38 -6.64
N THR A 127 9.54 4.31 -7.93
CA THR A 127 9.27 3.05 -8.61
C THR A 127 9.93 3.05 -9.97
N ARG A 128 10.59 1.93 -10.31
CA ARG A 128 11.01 1.63 -11.68
C ARG A 128 10.56 0.21 -12.03
N PRO A 129 10.26 -0.06 -13.30
CA PRO A 129 10.00 -1.43 -13.75
C PRO A 129 11.25 -2.29 -13.64
N ARG A 130 11.08 -3.61 -13.72
CA ARG A 130 12.20 -4.55 -13.87
C ARG A 130 12.73 -4.50 -15.29
N GLY A 131 14.04 -4.59 -15.44
CA GLY A 131 14.70 -4.72 -16.73
C GLY A 131 14.60 -6.14 -17.31
N GLY A 132 14.75 -6.29 -18.62
CA GLY A 132 14.81 -7.58 -19.30
C GLY A 132 16.15 -8.32 -19.09
N SER A 133 17.15 -7.65 -18.51
CA SER A 133 18.47 -8.20 -18.17
C SER A 133 19.00 -7.64 -16.86
N VAL A 134 20.01 -8.29 -16.28
CA VAL A 134 20.69 -7.82 -15.07
C VAL A 134 21.34 -6.44 -15.28
N ALA A 135 21.86 -6.17 -16.46
CA ALA A 135 22.48 -4.88 -16.79
C ALA A 135 21.43 -3.76 -16.81
N GLU A 136 20.32 -3.97 -17.49
CA GLU A 136 19.20 -3.02 -17.54
C GLU A 136 18.55 -2.81 -16.16
N ASP A 137 18.42 -3.87 -15.36
CA ASP A 137 17.96 -3.78 -13.97
C ASP A 137 18.84 -2.85 -13.11
N ASN A 138 20.16 -2.92 -13.32
CA ASN A 138 21.11 -2.06 -12.61
C ASN A 138 21.03 -0.61 -13.11
N GLU A 139 20.92 -0.40 -14.41
CA GLU A 139 20.74 0.95 -15.01
C GLU A 139 19.46 1.63 -14.47
N LEU A 140 18.36 0.89 -14.39
CA LEU A 140 17.10 1.40 -13.82
C LEU A 140 17.21 1.68 -12.32
N ALA A 141 17.97 0.88 -11.58
CA ALA A 141 18.22 1.12 -10.16
C ALA A 141 19.09 2.38 -9.95
N ASP A 142 20.12 2.58 -10.77
CA ASP A 142 20.96 3.76 -10.73
C ASP A 142 20.18 5.02 -11.13
N ASP A 143 19.30 4.93 -12.15
CA ASP A 143 18.39 5.99 -12.55
C ASP A 143 17.44 6.38 -11.40
N LEU A 144 16.85 5.40 -10.71
CA LEU A 144 16.00 5.66 -9.56
C LEU A 144 16.75 6.39 -8.43
N LEU A 145 17.99 5.98 -8.14
CA LEU A 145 18.81 6.58 -7.10
C LEU A 145 19.35 7.97 -7.50
N ALA A 146 19.44 8.27 -8.79
CA ALA A 146 19.87 9.56 -9.32
C ALA A 146 18.73 10.59 -9.43
N ASP A 147 17.46 10.13 -9.41
CA ASP A 147 16.28 11.00 -9.56
C ASP A 147 16.12 11.91 -8.33
N GLU A 148 16.32 13.21 -8.51
CA GLU A 148 16.29 14.20 -7.43
C GLU A 148 14.89 14.31 -6.79
N LYS A 149 13.81 14.17 -7.59
CA LYS A 149 12.43 14.26 -7.11
C LYS A 149 12.08 13.06 -6.23
N GLU A 150 12.37 11.84 -6.72
CA GLU A 150 12.12 10.60 -5.98
C GLU A 150 12.91 10.58 -4.66
N ARG A 151 14.15 11.07 -4.69
CA ARG A 151 14.98 11.19 -3.48
C ARG A 151 14.42 12.21 -2.48
N ALA A 152 13.96 13.37 -2.95
CA ALA A 152 13.38 14.39 -2.09
C ALA A 152 12.09 13.88 -1.40
N GLU A 153 11.21 13.20 -2.15
CA GLU A 153 10.03 12.57 -1.62
C GLU A 153 10.41 11.48 -0.59
N HIS A 154 11.40 10.66 -0.91
CA HIS A 154 11.85 9.61 0.00
C HIS A 154 12.42 10.16 1.31
N VAL A 155 13.23 11.22 1.26
CA VAL A 155 13.73 11.90 2.47
C VAL A 155 12.58 12.41 3.33
N MET A 156 11.56 13.01 2.72
CA MET A 156 10.37 13.48 3.43
C MET A 156 9.66 12.34 4.16
N LEU A 157 9.49 11.19 3.52
CA LEU A 157 8.86 10.01 4.14
C LEU A 157 9.73 9.40 5.25
N VAL A 158 11.05 9.39 5.11
CA VAL A 158 11.98 8.97 6.16
C VAL A 158 11.88 9.90 7.37
N ASP A 159 11.85 11.21 7.16
CA ASP A 159 11.71 12.18 8.25
C ASP A 159 10.34 12.07 8.93
N LEU A 160 9.28 11.80 8.18
CA LEU A 160 7.96 11.53 8.74
C LEU A 160 7.99 10.27 9.62
N GLY A 161 8.62 9.18 9.15
CA GLY A 161 8.81 7.96 9.94
C GLY A 161 9.64 8.20 11.21
N ARG A 162 10.72 8.99 11.12
CA ARG A 162 11.51 9.39 12.28
C ARG A 162 10.69 10.20 13.30
N ASN A 163 9.86 11.11 12.81
CA ASN A 163 8.97 11.90 13.67
C ASN A 163 7.91 11.02 14.34
N ASP A 164 7.30 10.08 13.64
CA ASP A 164 6.31 9.16 14.20
C ASP A 164 6.94 8.28 15.31
N LEU A 165 8.10 7.69 15.05
CA LEU A 165 8.84 6.89 16.05
C LEU A 165 9.32 7.75 17.21
N GLY A 166 9.78 8.98 16.96
CA GLY A 166 10.28 9.89 17.97
C GLY A 166 9.27 10.26 19.06
N ARG A 167 7.98 10.05 18.81
CA ARG A 167 6.88 10.30 19.77
C ARG A 167 6.78 9.24 20.86
N VAL A 168 7.26 8.02 20.61
CA VAL A 168 7.09 6.85 21.49
C VAL A 168 8.38 6.09 21.75
N CYS A 169 9.48 6.45 21.10
CA CYS A 169 10.77 5.81 21.30
C CYS A 169 11.66 6.60 22.27
N GLU A 170 12.57 5.88 22.94
CA GLU A 170 13.56 6.46 23.82
C GLU A 170 14.38 7.54 23.08
N MET A 171 14.65 8.65 23.80
CA MET A 171 15.42 9.76 23.24
C MET A 171 16.79 9.28 22.74
N GLY A 172 17.14 9.61 21.50
CA GLY A 172 18.39 9.21 20.86
C GLY A 172 18.43 7.77 20.34
N SER A 173 17.35 6.98 20.51
CA SER A 173 17.30 5.61 19.99
C SER A 173 16.83 5.52 18.53
N VAL A 174 16.12 6.57 18.05
CA VAL A 174 15.62 6.59 16.66
C VAL A 174 16.79 6.78 15.68
N LYS A 175 16.93 5.85 14.76
CA LYS A 175 17.99 5.83 13.76
C LYS A 175 17.47 5.34 12.42
N VAL A 176 18.18 5.69 11.36
CA VAL A 176 17.99 5.15 10.03
C VAL A 176 19.02 4.03 9.85
N ASP A 177 18.57 2.79 9.86
CA ASP A 177 19.46 1.62 9.77
C ASP A 177 19.94 1.40 8.33
N ASP A 178 19.00 1.50 7.37
CA ASP A 178 19.28 1.46 5.94
C ASP A 178 18.67 2.70 5.30
N PHE A 179 19.41 3.33 4.38
CA PHE A 179 18.98 4.56 3.74
C PHE A 179 19.07 4.47 2.22
N MET A 180 17.94 4.65 1.53
CA MET A 180 17.82 4.66 0.07
C MET A 180 18.40 3.40 -0.59
N THR A 181 18.06 2.22 -0.08
CA THR A 181 18.42 0.95 -0.72
C THR A 181 17.39 0.58 -1.78
N VAL A 182 17.85 0.00 -2.91
CA VAL A 182 16.93 -0.47 -3.95
C VAL A 182 16.54 -1.92 -3.67
N GLU A 183 15.26 -2.13 -3.36
CA GLU A 183 14.67 -3.46 -3.24
C GLU A 183 13.98 -3.87 -4.55
N ARG A 184 14.32 -5.07 -5.03
CA ARG A 184 13.82 -5.62 -6.30
C ARG A 184 12.74 -6.64 -6.04
N TYR A 185 11.54 -6.36 -6.54
CA TYR A 185 10.39 -7.26 -6.51
C TYR A 185 10.18 -7.94 -7.88
N SER A 186 9.14 -8.74 -8.02
CA SER A 186 8.89 -9.50 -9.25
C SER A 186 8.71 -8.64 -10.50
N HIS A 187 8.05 -7.49 -10.39
CA HIS A 187 7.66 -6.64 -11.52
C HIS A 187 8.20 -5.21 -11.44
N VAL A 188 8.60 -4.77 -10.25
CA VAL A 188 9.06 -3.42 -9.97
C VAL A 188 10.23 -3.44 -9.00
N MET A 189 10.94 -2.31 -8.91
CA MET A 189 11.89 -2.01 -7.86
C MET A 189 11.51 -0.70 -7.18
N HIS A 190 11.81 -0.59 -5.90
CA HIS A 190 11.52 0.57 -5.07
C HIS A 190 12.75 1.03 -4.30
N MET A 191 12.79 2.33 -3.99
CA MET A 191 13.72 2.88 -3.01
C MET A 191 13.12 2.70 -1.62
N VAL A 192 13.85 2.04 -0.74
CA VAL A 192 13.40 1.67 0.62
C VAL A 192 14.41 2.18 1.64
N SER A 193 13.91 2.68 2.76
CA SER A 193 14.72 2.94 3.95
C SER A 193 14.12 2.22 5.15
N ARG A 194 14.96 1.98 6.17
CA ARG A 194 14.53 1.39 7.42
C ARG A 194 14.81 2.38 8.55
N VAL A 195 13.76 2.74 9.28
CA VAL A 195 13.85 3.57 10.49
C VAL A 195 13.45 2.72 11.68
N SER A 196 14.29 2.67 12.70
CA SER A 196 14.00 1.94 13.93
C SER A 196 14.22 2.79 15.18
N GLY A 197 13.62 2.37 16.30
CA GLY A 197 13.80 2.98 17.60
C GLY A 197 13.36 2.05 18.72
N ARG A 198 13.89 2.22 19.91
CA ARG A 198 13.49 1.44 21.08
C ARG A 198 12.27 2.08 21.73
N LEU A 199 11.19 1.31 21.90
CA LEU A 199 9.97 1.77 22.56
C LEU A 199 10.28 2.19 24.02
N VAL A 200 9.74 3.31 24.47
CA VAL A 200 9.88 3.80 25.85
C VAL A 200 9.29 2.78 26.82
N HIS A 201 9.99 2.51 27.90
CA HIS A 201 9.51 1.62 28.94
C HIS A 201 8.16 2.08 29.51
N GLY A 202 7.19 1.20 29.56
CA GLY A 202 5.83 1.47 30.02
C GLY A 202 4.83 1.84 28.93
N LEU A 203 5.30 2.07 27.69
CA LEU A 203 4.45 2.11 26.51
C LEU A 203 4.29 0.71 25.91
N ASP A 204 3.20 0.50 25.18
CA ASP A 204 2.87 -0.78 24.53
C ASP A 204 2.67 -0.66 23.03
N MET A 205 2.31 -1.78 22.39
CA MET A 205 2.06 -1.88 20.95
C MET A 205 0.89 -0.98 20.48
N PHE A 206 -0.08 -0.68 21.35
CA PHE A 206 -1.19 0.21 21.00
C PHE A 206 -0.76 1.68 21.03
N ASP A 207 0.15 2.06 21.92
CA ASP A 207 0.76 3.38 21.92
C ASP A 207 1.62 3.58 20.67
N ALA A 208 2.37 2.54 20.28
CA ALA A 208 3.14 2.53 19.04
C ALA A 208 2.24 2.71 17.80
N LEU A 209 1.11 1.99 17.72
CA LEU A 209 0.15 2.17 16.65
C LEU A 209 -0.42 3.59 16.63
N ARG A 210 -0.85 4.13 17.77
CA ARG A 210 -1.39 5.51 17.85
C ARG A 210 -0.41 6.57 17.36
N ALA A 211 0.89 6.36 17.59
CA ALA A 211 1.92 7.30 17.16
C ALA A 211 2.18 7.25 15.64
N THR A 212 2.09 6.08 15.03
CA THR A 212 2.43 5.87 13.62
C THR A 212 1.23 5.98 12.67
N PHE A 213 0.01 5.76 13.16
CA PHE A 213 -1.22 5.77 12.38
C PHE A 213 -1.78 7.19 12.15
N PRO A 214 -2.34 7.45 10.95
CA PRO A 214 -2.21 6.69 9.73
C PRO A 214 -0.82 6.84 9.09
N ALA A 215 -0.49 5.96 8.13
CA ALA A 215 0.76 6.10 7.39
C ALA A 215 0.83 7.40 6.59
N GLY A 216 2.02 8.00 6.51
CA GLY A 216 2.24 9.21 5.73
C GLY A 216 2.04 9.02 4.23
N THR A 217 2.40 7.84 3.73
CA THR A 217 2.26 7.44 2.32
C THR A 217 0.81 7.36 1.82
N VAL A 218 -0.16 7.43 2.73
CA VAL A 218 -1.60 7.46 2.41
C VAL A 218 -2.33 8.67 2.98
N SER A 219 -1.64 9.55 3.68
CA SER A 219 -2.20 10.81 4.23
C SER A 219 -1.49 12.03 3.66
N GLY A 220 -0.25 12.21 3.94
CA GLY A 220 0.57 13.35 3.52
C GLY A 220 1.41 13.93 4.64
N ALA A 221 2.06 15.04 4.35
CA ALA A 221 2.97 15.73 5.26
C ALA A 221 2.77 17.26 5.23
N PRO A 222 2.59 17.94 6.39
CA PRO A 222 2.41 17.41 7.74
C PRO A 222 1.11 16.62 7.91
N LYS A 223 1.17 15.50 8.64
CA LYS A 223 0.10 14.47 8.70
C LYS A 223 -1.28 15.04 9.08
N ILE A 224 -1.37 15.82 10.15
CA ILE A 224 -2.67 16.33 10.65
C ILE A 224 -3.29 17.29 9.64
N ARG A 225 -2.53 18.25 9.14
CA ARG A 225 -3.03 19.21 8.16
C ARG A 225 -3.44 18.55 6.84
N ALA A 226 -2.66 17.60 6.35
CA ALA A 226 -3.02 16.81 5.18
C ALA A 226 -4.35 16.07 5.37
N MET A 227 -4.59 15.47 6.55
CA MET A 227 -5.85 14.78 6.85
C MET A 227 -7.06 15.73 6.92
N GLU A 228 -6.89 16.96 7.42
CA GLU A 228 -7.94 17.98 7.40
C GLU A 228 -8.33 18.31 5.96
N ILE A 229 -7.35 18.63 5.12
CA ILE A 229 -7.56 18.93 3.70
C ILE A 229 -8.22 17.76 2.96
N LEU A 230 -7.75 16.53 3.21
CA LEU A 230 -8.35 15.32 2.62
C LEU A 230 -9.83 15.16 2.99
N SER A 231 -10.18 15.44 4.23
CA SER A 231 -11.59 15.38 4.69
C SER A 231 -12.49 16.37 3.96
N GLU A 232 -11.95 17.51 3.57
CA GLU A 232 -12.66 18.54 2.81
C GLU A 232 -12.79 18.17 1.32
N LEU A 233 -11.69 17.69 0.72
CA LEU A 233 -11.62 17.49 -0.73
C LEU A 233 -12.25 16.16 -1.19
N GLU A 234 -12.05 15.05 -0.46
CA GLU A 234 -12.57 13.74 -0.89
C GLU A 234 -14.08 13.58 -0.70
N GLY A 235 -14.67 14.26 0.28
CA GLY A 235 -16.12 14.26 0.53
C GLY A 235 -16.69 12.88 0.89
N LEU A 236 -15.83 11.88 1.21
CA LEU A 236 -16.28 10.54 1.58
C LEU A 236 -15.44 9.96 2.73
N ARG A 237 -16.03 9.01 3.47
CA ARG A 237 -15.30 8.23 4.45
C ARG A 237 -14.48 7.14 3.76
N ARG A 238 -13.19 7.06 4.03
CA ARG A 238 -12.27 6.09 3.42
C ARG A 238 -12.58 4.63 3.79
N GLY A 239 -13.24 4.38 4.93
CA GLY A 239 -13.49 3.02 5.40
C GLY A 239 -12.19 2.28 5.71
N PRO A 240 -11.99 1.04 5.21
CA PRO A 240 -10.75 0.28 5.43
C PRO A 240 -9.52 0.87 4.76
N TYR A 241 -9.67 1.62 3.67
CA TYR A 241 -8.54 2.21 2.92
C TYR A 241 -7.72 3.14 3.81
N ALA A 242 -6.41 3.07 3.70
CA ALA A 242 -5.45 3.77 4.55
C ALA A 242 -5.50 3.37 6.05
N GLY A 243 -6.19 2.28 6.36
CA GLY A 243 -6.22 1.65 7.66
C GLY A 243 -5.01 0.78 7.93
N ALA A 244 -5.14 -0.15 8.87
CA ALA A 244 -4.11 -1.12 9.22
C ALA A 244 -4.70 -2.53 9.34
N VAL A 245 -3.96 -3.53 8.84
CA VAL A 245 -4.25 -4.95 9.00
C VAL A 245 -3.00 -5.67 9.48
N GLY A 246 -3.15 -6.59 10.42
CA GLY A 246 -2.06 -7.39 10.95
C GLY A 246 -2.42 -8.07 12.26
N TYR A 247 -1.46 -8.26 13.14
CA TYR A 247 -1.67 -8.94 14.41
C TYR A 247 -0.96 -8.26 15.57
N PHE A 248 -1.51 -8.50 16.76
CA PHE A 248 -0.95 -8.16 18.06
C PHE A 248 -0.67 -9.46 18.80
N GLY A 249 0.61 -9.71 19.09
CA GLY A 249 1.07 -10.90 19.79
C GLY A 249 0.90 -10.79 21.30
N GLN A 250 0.64 -11.89 21.97
CA GLN A 250 0.56 -11.95 23.44
C GLN A 250 1.91 -11.62 24.14
N ASN A 251 3.01 -11.77 23.41
CA ASN A 251 4.35 -11.40 23.86
C ASN A 251 4.64 -9.89 23.76
N GLY A 252 3.68 -9.07 23.28
CA GLY A 252 3.85 -7.64 23.08
C GLY A 252 4.38 -7.24 21.71
N ASP A 253 4.66 -8.20 20.83
CA ASP A 253 5.04 -7.92 19.43
C ASP A 253 3.82 -7.54 18.59
N MET A 254 4.07 -6.83 17.50
CA MET A 254 3.06 -6.37 16.55
C MET A 254 3.66 -6.32 15.16
N ASP A 255 2.87 -6.70 14.15
CA ASP A 255 3.22 -6.50 12.74
C ASP A 255 1.96 -6.09 11.97
N LEU A 256 1.95 -4.86 11.43
CA LEU A 256 0.81 -4.27 10.74
C LEU A 256 1.23 -3.72 9.39
N CYS A 257 0.42 -4.01 8.37
CA CYS A 257 0.53 -3.37 7.05
C CYS A 257 -0.49 -2.25 6.89
N ILE A 258 -0.24 -1.38 5.93
CA ILE A 258 -1.20 -0.37 5.50
C ILE A 258 -2.29 -1.07 4.67
N THR A 259 -3.57 -0.73 4.92
CA THR A 259 -4.68 -1.26 4.12
C THR A 259 -4.77 -0.53 2.78
N ILE A 260 -3.88 -0.91 1.87
CA ILE A 260 -3.86 -0.54 0.46
C ILE A 260 -3.88 -1.79 -0.39
N ARG A 261 -4.15 -1.66 -1.70
CA ARG A 261 -4.28 -2.83 -2.58
C ARG A 261 -5.25 -3.86 -1.99
N THR A 262 -6.40 -3.37 -1.49
CA THR A 262 -7.39 -4.13 -0.76
C THR A 262 -8.77 -3.91 -1.36
N LEU A 263 -9.48 -5.01 -1.59
CA LEU A 263 -10.89 -5.04 -1.95
C LEU A 263 -11.74 -5.15 -0.70
N LEU A 264 -12.79 -4.37 -0.62
CA LEU A 264 -13.91 -4.55 0.30
C LEU A 264 -15.04 -5.20 -0.49
N LEU A 265 -15.51 -6.36 -0.06
CA LEU A 265 -16.65 -7.06 -0.65
C LEU A 265 -17.82 -7.04 0.33
N ARG A 266 -19.00 -6.70 -0.17
CA ARG A 266 -20.24 -6.63 0.60
C ARG A 266 -21.46 -6.69 -0.31
N ASP A 267 -22.44 -7.51 0.03
CA ASP A 267 -23.76 -7.56 -0.65
C ASP A 267 -23.65 -7.71 -2.18
N GLY A 268 -22.79 -8.61 -2.68
CA GLY A 268 -22.60 -8.83 -4.11
C GLY A 268 -21.86 -7.69 -4.84
N LYS A 269 -21.23 -6.80 -4.09
CA LYS A 269 -20.44 -5.70 -4.62
C LYS A 269 -19.00 -5.75 -4.11
N PHE A 270 -18.08 -5.27 -4.93
CA PHE A 270 -16.73 -4.99 -4.49
C PHE A 270 -16.41 -3.50 -4.64
N SER A 271 -15.49 -3.03 -3.82
CA SER A 271 -14.90 -1.72 -3.98
C SER A 271 -13.41 -1.75 -3.70
N VAL A 272 -12.66 -0.95 -4.44
CA VAL A 272 -11.23 -0.70 -4.25
C VAL A 272 -11.01 0.81 -4.18
N GLN A 273 -10.18 1.25 -3.25
CA GLN A 273 -9.78 2.65 -3.15
C GLN A 273 -8.28 2.76 -3.39
N ALA A 274 -7.89 3.74 -4.19
CA ALA A 274 -6.50 4.01 -4.52
C ALA A 274 -6.25 5.52 -4.53
N GLY A 275 -5.05 5.93 -4.16
CA GLY A 275 -4.66 7.33 -4.09
C GLY A 275 -3.31 7.60 -4.76
N ALA A 276 -3.10 8.88 -5.04
CA ALA A 276 -1.85 9.44 -5.55
C ALA A 276 -1.35 10.57 -4.64
N GLY A 277 -0.03 10.67 -4.51
CA GLY A 277 0.63 11.69 -3.70
C GLY A 277 0.79 13.00 -4.47
N ILE A 278 -0.01 14.00 -4.13
CA ILE A 278 -0.01 15.30 -4.79
C ILE A 278 1.07 16.18 -4.19
N VAL A 279 1.88 16.75 -5.05
CA VAL A 279 2.91 17.74 -4.78
C VAL A 279 2.71 18.97 -5.68
N ALA A 280 3.47 20.03 -5.47
CA ALA A 280 3.28 21.30 -6.18
C ALA A 280 3.35 21.19 -7.73
N ASP A 281 4.16 20.28 -8.24
CA ASP A 281 4.38 20.05 -9.68
C ASP A 281 3.62 18.84 -10.24
N SER A 282 2.67 18.25 -9.49
CA SER A 282 1.82 17.14 -9.95
C SER A 282 0.99 17.52 -11.17
N ASP A 283 0.87 16.60 -12.14
CA ASP A 283 -0.06 16.73 -13.26
C ASP A 283 -1.40 16.06 -12.91
N PRO A 284 -2.52 16.79 -12.86
CA PRO A 284 -3.79 16.24 -12.42
C PRO A 284 -4.27 15.02 -13.24
N GLY A 285 -3.95 15.00 -14.55
CA GLY A 285 -4.34 13.89 -15.42
C GLY A 285 -3.51 12.64 -15.16
N ARG A 286 -2.21 12.78 -14.87
CA ARG A 286 -1.32 11.68 -14.50
C ARG A 286 -1.68 11.11 -13.14
N GLU A 287 -1.95 11.97 -12.15
CA GLU A 287 -2.35 11.53 -10.81
C GLU A 287 -3.67 10.74 -10.85
N HIS A 288 -4.65 11.20 -11.64
CA HIS A 288 -5.86 10.42 -11.89
C HIS A 288 -5.55 9.04 -12.49
N GLN A 289 -4.69 8.98 -13.52
CA GLN A 289 -4.32 7.72 -14.16
C GLN A 289 -3.60 6.78 -13.19
N GLU A 290 -2.74 7.31 -12.33
CA GLU A 290 -2.02 6.55 -11.31
C GLU A 290 -2.99 5.83 -10.37
N THR A 291 -4.07 6.47 -9.93
CA THR A 291 -5.07 5.81 -9.07
C THR A 291 -5.75 4.64 -9.79
N LEU A 292 -6.05 4.76 -11.07
CA LEU A 292 -6.62 3.69 -11.88
C LEU A 292 -5.63 2.53 -12.05
N ASP A 293 -4.37 2.84 -12.32
CA ASP A 293 -3.31 1.83 -12.46
C ASP A 293 -3.08 1.05 -11.17
N LYS A 294 -3.13 1.74 -10.03
CA LYS A 294 -3.03 1.13 -8.69
C LYS A 294 -4.20 0.19 -8.38
N ALA A 295 -5.39 0.46 -8.91
CA ALA A 295 -6.57 -0.39 -8.74
C ALA A 295 -6.59 -1.60 -9.70
N ARG A 296 -5.92 -1.51 -10.86
CA ARG A 296 -6.02 -2.47 -11.97
C ARG A 296 -5.72 -3.92 -11.58
N ALA A 297 -4.70 -4.17 -10.77
CA ALA A 297 -4.36 -5.53 -10.36
C ALA A 297 -5.50 -6.19 -9.56
N LEU A 298 -6.21 -5.41 -8.75
CA LEU A 298 -7.31 -5.87 -7.92
C LEU A 298 -8.56 -6.15 -8.74
N THR A 299 -8.92 -5.24 -9.63
CA THR A 299 -10.07 -5.43 -10.54
C THR A 299 -9.84 -6.58 -11.51
N ARG A 300 -8.60 -6.77 -11.99
CA ARG A 300 -8.22 -7.94 -12.78
C ARG A 300 -8.35 -9.25 -12.00
N ALA A 301 -8.03 -9.25 -10.69
CA ALA A 301 -8.21 -10.43 -9.85
C ALA A 301 -9.68 -10.85 -9.73
N VAL A 302 -10.61 -9.88 -9.63
CA VAL A 302 -12.05 -10.15 -9.64
C VAL A 302 -12.45 -10.83 -10.94
N ARG A 303 -12.06 -10.27 -12.09
CA ARG A 303 -12.39 -10.84 -13.42
C ARG A 303 -11.84 -12.24 -13.65
N ILE A 304 -10.59 -12.50 -13.27
CA ILE A 304 -10.03 -13.86 -13.34
C ILE A 304 -10.83 -14.84 -12.49
N ALA A 305 -11.27 -14.40 -11.33
CA ALA A 305 -12.10 -15.24 -10.48
C ALA A 305 -13.49 -15.51 -11.09
N GLU A 306 -14.07 -14.56 -11.83
CA GLU A 306 -15.32 -14.68 -12.58
C GLU A 306 -15.20 -15.65 -13.78
N GLU A 307 -14.08 -15.65 -14.46
CA GLU A 307 -13.79 -16.55 -15.58
C GLU A 307 -13.47 -17.99 -15.15
N GLY A 308 -13.26 -18.22 -13.87
CA GLY A 308 -12.92 -19.51 -13.25
C GLY A 308 -11.42 -19.74 -13.22
N LEU A 309 -10.90 -19.89 -12.01
CA LEU A 309 -9.50 -20.25 -11.71
C LEU A 309 -9.18 -21.70 -12.07
#